data_f45a4f5ed79dd4b30d6f95e4bc071e83
#
_entry.id   f45a4f5ed79dd4b30d6f95e4bc071e83
#
_cell.length_a   1.000
_cell.length_b   1.000
_cell.length_c   1.000
_cell.angle_alpha   90.00
_cell.angle_beta   90.00
_cell.angle_gamma   90.00
#
_symmetry.space_group_name_H-M   'P 1'
#
loop_
_entity.id
_entity.type
_entity.pdbx_description
1 polymer ?
#
loop_
_entity_poly.entity_id
_entity_poly.type
_entity_poly.pdbx_seq_one_letter_code
_entity_poly.pdbx_strand_id
1 'polypeptide(L)'
;MMSGPAQPPIIAVTEDDIFVRSQRVSVLPPPLAAAGPIGWARANLFSSPVNTLLTIAILALLVWIVPTLVRFLFIDATWSGADRDACLAGPHDEAGACWAFVRDRFSYFIYGSYPIGQRWRVDTFFAMLAFGSAWLLWLDAPRRDLGALYFFVVMPVCAYVLLNGWPLIGLQSVDTALWGGMLVTVVVTTVGMVASLPLGILLALGRRSSLPAVRILSALFIEFVRGVPLITVLFMASVMLPLFVPPAWAPDKLLRALTGIVLFSSAYMAEVVRAGLVAIPRGQYEAASALGLRFWRMQRLIILPQALRITIPNIVNSFIALFKDTTLVFFVGIFDFLKTIEVARVDPKWATPVTSATGYAFAAVFYFVFCFLMARYADRIEYRLARADRR
;
A
#
# COMPACT_ATOMS: atom_id res chain seq x y z
N MET A 1 30.70 39.36 -57.87
CA MET A 1 31.80 38.99 -57.01
C MET A 1 31.27 39.10 -55.58
N MET A 2 30.82 37.99 -54.98
CA MET A 2 30.36 37.93 -53.58
C MET A 2 31.49 37.33 -52.76
N SER A 3 32.10 38.14 -51.88
CA SER A 3 33.10 37.70 -50.92
C SER A 3 32.41 36.89 -49.83
N GLY A 4 32.76 35.61 -49.70
CA GLY A 4 32.29 34.75 -48.63
C GLY A 4 32.83 35.21 -47.24
N PRO A 5 32.15 34.84 -46.16
CA PRO A 5 32.59 35.21 -44.82
C PRO A 5 33.93 34.56 -44.48
N ALA A 6 34.88 35.34 -43.95
CA ALA A 6 36.17 34.90 -43.52
C ALA A 6 35.99 33.86 -42.39
N GLN A 7 36.61 32.68 -42.54
CA GLN A 7 36.71 31.69 -41.46
C GLN A 7 37.57 32.26 -40.32
N PRO A 8 37.14 32.07 -39.05
CA PRO A 8 37.97 32.47 -37.92
C PRO A 8 39.29 31.70 -37.94
N PRO A 9 40.38 32.31 -37.51
CA PRO A 9 41.70 31.67 -37.48
C PRO A 9 41.66 30.40 -36.60
N ILE A 10 42.09 29.27 -37.17
CA ILE A 10 42.35 28.06 -36.41
C ILE A 10 43.49 28.38 -35.45
N ILE A 11 43.20 28.54 -34.18
CA ILE A 11 44.21 28.62 -33.11
C ILE A 11 44.88 27.24 -33.06
N ALA A 12 46.09 27.13 -33.57
CA ALA A 12 46.90 25.92 -33.37
C ALA A 12 47.21 25.80 -31.89
N VAL A 13 46.52 24.87 -31.19
CA VAL A 13 46.86 24.49 -29.82
C VAL A 13 48.22 23.79 -29.88
N THR A 14 49.27 24.43 -29.38
CA THR A 14 50.59 23.80 -29.26
C THR A 14 50.57 22.75 -28.15
N GLU A 15 51.38 21.69 -28.22
CA GLU A 15 51.43 20.65 -27.18
C GLU A 15 51.71 21.21 -25.79
N ASP A 16 52.30 22.38 -25.67
CA ASP A 16 52.59 23.09 -24.40
C ASP A 16 51.30 23.70 -23.75
N ASP A 17 50.20 23.84 -24.49
CA ASP A 17 48.94 24.35 -23.96
C ASP A 17 48.06 23.27 -23.33
N ILE A 18 48.47 21.98 -23.46
CA ILE A 18 47.73 20.85 -22.91
C ILE A 18 48.33 20.49 -21.54
N PHE A 19 47.74 21.02 -20.46
CA PHE A 19 48.12 20.63 -19.10
C PHE A 19 47.59 19.23 -18.77
N VAL A 20 48.39 18.20 -18.99
CA VAL A 20 48.11 16.84 -18.55
C VAL A 20 48.74 16.60 -17.17
N ARG A 21 47.90 16.54 -16.13
CA ARG A 21 48.37 16.16 -14.79
C ARG A 21 48.80 14.70 -14.79
N SER A 22 50.08 14.44 -14.57
CA SER A 22 50.66 13.11 -14.43
C SER A 22 50.45 12.49 -13.03
N GLN A 23 50.10 13.29 -12.03
CA GLN A 23 49.86 12.80 -10.66
C GLN A 23 48.40 13.03 -10.25
N ARG A 24 47.82 12.01 -9.63
CA ARG A 24 46.47 12.17 -8.97
C ARG A 24 46.64 13.12 -7.80
N VAL A 25 45.99 14.26 -7.87
CA VAL A 25 45.87 15.19 -6.72
C VAL A 25 44.98 14.53 -5.69
N SER A 26 45.41 14.46 -4.44
CA SER A 26 44.54 14.05 -3.33
C SER A 26 43.32 14.97 -3.29
N VAL A 27 42.14 14.34 -3.26
CA VAL A 27 40.89 15.10 -3.12
C VAL A 27 40.94 15.83 -1.78
N LEU A 28 41.04 17.15 -1.81
CA LEU A 28 40.96 17.96 -0.59
C LEU A 28 39.61 17.73 0.09
N PRO A 29 39.60 17.54 1.41
CA PRO A 29 38.33 17.43 2.13
C PRO A 29 37.50 18.71 1.89
N PRO A 30 36.16 18.56 1.79
CA PRO A 30 35.29 19.73 1.60
C PRO A 30 35.52 20.74 2.73
N PRO A 31 35.39 22.06 2.48
CA PRO A 31 35.50 23.07 3.51
C PRO A 31 34.61 22.75 4.70
N LEU A 32 35.07 23.01 5.93
CA LEU A 32 34.30 22.74 7.16
C LEU A 32 32.91 23.37 7.15
N ALA A 33 32.76 24.51 6.47
CA ALA A 33 31.47 25.19 6.28
C ALA A 33 30.51 24.45 5.32
N ALA A 34 31.01 23.53 4.50
CA ALA A 34 30.22 22.71 3.56
C ALA A 34 30.05 21.26 4.04
N ALA A 35 30.78 20.87 5.10
CA ALA A 35 30.76 19.53 5.67
C ALA A 35 29.83 19.46 6.90
N GLY A 36 29.20 18.31 7.12
CA GLY A 36 28.38 18.03 8.29
C GLY A 36 26.95 18.60 8.23
N PRO A 37 26.18 18.50 9.34
CA PRO A 37 24.76 18.89 9.40
C PRO A 37 24.53 20.37 9.08
N ILE A 38 25.45 21.26 9.49
CA ILE A 38 25.34 22.70 9.25
C ILE A 38 25.53 23.03 7.77
N GLY A 39 26.54 22.43 7.12
CA GLY A 39 26.76 22.57 5.68
C GLY A 39 25.57 22.04 4.87
N TRP A 40 25.03 20.89 5.25
CA TRP A 40 23.84 20.32 4.65
C TRP A 40 22.64 21.26 4.80
N ALA A 41 22.37 21.76 6.01
CA ALA A 41 21.26 22.68 6.27
C ALA A 41 21.38 23.95 5.44
N ARG A 42 22.57 24.54 5.37
CA ARG A 42 22.82 25.75 4.56
C ARG A 42 22.58 25.50 3.08
N ALA A 43 23.05 24.36 2.56
CA ALA A 43 22.91 24.01 1.14
C ALA A 43 21.48 23.62 0.73
N ASN A 44 20.67 23.05 1.64
CA ASN A 44 19.35 22.53 1.31
C ASN A 44 18.20 23.36 1.88
N LEU A 45 18.34 23.90 3.10
CA LEU A 45 17.27 24.66 3.78
C LEU A 45 17.38 26.17 3.59
N PHE A 46 18.59 26.69 3.44
CA PHE A 46 18.90 28.13 3.36
C PHE A 46 19.64 28.49 2.06
N SER A 47 19.46 27.71 1.00
CA SER A 47 20.15 27.90 -0.28
C SER A 47 19.69 29.13 -1.07
N SER A 48 18.49 29.64 -0.83
CA SER A 48 17.92 30.82 -1.48
C SER A 48 16.98 31.57 -0.54
N PRO A 49 16.65 32.85 -0.81
CA PRO A 49 15.69 33.62 0.02
C PRO A 49 14.33 32.89 0.13
N VAL A 50 13.85 32.31 -0.95
CA VAL A 50 12.58 31.56 -0.97
C VAL A 50 12.67 30.31 -0.10
N ASN A 51 13.73 29.52 -0.22
CA ASN A 51 13.93 28.34 0.62
C ASN A 51 14.07 28.71 2.09
N THR A 52 14.74 29.81 2.39
CA THR A 52 14.86 30.36 3.76
C THR A 52 13.49 30.70 4.32
N LEU A 53 12.67 31.43 3.56
CA LEU A 53 11.32 31.81 3.99
C LEU A 53 10.44 30.58 4.24
N LEU A 54 10.46 29.62 3.31
CA LEU A 54 9.72 28.34 3.45
C LEU A 54 10.19 27.55 4.67
N THR A 55 11.50 27.47 4.88
CA THR A 55 12.07 26.77 6.04
C THR A 55 11.62 27.40 7.34
N ILE A 56 11.69 28.74 7.45
CA ILE A 56 11.23 29.48 8.64
C ILE A 56 9.73 29.28 8.86
N ALA A 57 8.92 29.38 7.80
CA ALA A 57 7.47 29.18 7.89
C ALA A 57 7.12 27.75 8.38
N ILE A 58 7.79 26.72 7.83
CA ILE A 58 7.59 25.32 8.24
C ILE A 58 8.05 25.12 9.69
N LEU A 59 9.21 25.66 10.09
CA LEU A 59 9.69 25.55 11.47
C LEU A 59 8.75 26.25 12.46
N ALA A 60 8.26 27.44 12.13
CA ALA A 60 7.28 28.15 12.96
C ALA A 60 5.99 27.32 13.12
N LEU A 61 5.49 26.72 12.03
CA LEU A 61 4.33 25.82 12.03
C LEU A 61 4.58 24.59 12.92
N LEU A 62 5.75 23.98 12.80
CA LEU A 62 6.11 22.80 13.63
C LEU A 62 6.22 23.17 15.11
N VAL A 63 6.84 24.30 15.44
CA VAL A 63 6.94 24.80 16.83
C VAL A 63 5.57 25.10 17.43
N TRP A 64 4.59 25.47 16.61
CA TRP A 64 3.21 25.67 17.06
C TRP A 64 2.41 24.37 17.18
N ILE A 65 2.48 23.49 16.17
CA ILE A 65 1.66 22.27 16.12
C ILE A 65 2.21 21.16 17.04
N VAL A 66 3.53 20.90 17.04
CA VAL A 66 4.11 19.76 17.73
C VAL A 66 3.89 19.82 19.25
N PRO A 67 4.11 20.94 19.95
CA PRO A 67 3.82 21.02 21.38
C PRO A 67 2.35 20.78 21.70
N THR A 68 1.43 21.33 20.88
CA THR A 68 -0.02 21.14 21.06
C THR A 68 -0.40 19.68 20.88
N LEU A 69 0.14 18.99 19.86
CA LEU A 69 -0.10 17.55 19.66
C LEU A 69 0.50 16.70 20.79
N VAL A 70 1.71 17.02 21.25
CA VAL A 70 2.37 16.29 22.34
C VAL A 70 1.59 16.47 23.66
N ARG A 71 1.16 17.69 23.96
CA ARG A 71 0.30 17.93 25.12
C ARG A 71 -0.99 17.09 25.02
N PHE A 72 -1.73 17.23 23.91
CA PHE A 72 -2.99 16.51 23.69
C PHE A 72 -2.83 15.00 23.76
N LEU A 73 -1.83 14.43 23.06
CA LEU A 73 -1.69 12.98 22.93
C LEU A 73 -1.04 12.30 24.15
N PHE A 74 -0.21 13.01 24.93
CA PHE A 74 0.61 12.39 25.96
C PHE A 74 0.52 13.07 27.33
N ILE A 75 0.65 14.41 27.41
CA ILE A 75 0.77 15.11 28.69
C ILE A 75 -0.59 15.23 29.39
N ASP A 76 -1.59 15.74 28.67
CA ASP A 76 -2.95 15.96 29.18
C ASP A 76 -3.85 14.73 28.94
N ALA A 77 -3.27 13.62 28.44
CA ALA A 77 -3.99 12.41 28.04
C ALA A 77 -4.44 11.58 29.25
N THR A 78 -5.67 11.05 29.15
CA THR A 78 -6.25 10.12 30.11
C THR A 78 -6.01 8.67 29.67
N TRP A 79 -5.16 7.95 30.40
CA TRP A 79 -4.75 6.58 30.08
C TRP A 79 -5.63 5.50 30.70
N SER A 80 -6.36 5.82 31.78
CA SER A 80 -7.22 4.89 32.52
C SER A 80 -8.48 5.59 32.98
N GLY A 81 -9.60 4.88 32.94
CA GLY A 81 -10.91 5.38 33.36
C GLY A 81 -11.97 4.32 33.08
N ALA A 82 -13.12 4.42 33.74
CA ALA A 82 -14.22 3.50 33.57
C ALA A 82 -15.25 3.97 32.53
N ASP A 83 -15.35 5.28 32.34
CA ASP A 83 -16.34 5.93 31.49
C ASP A 83 -15.84 7.29 30.97
N ARG A 84 -16.74 8.02 30.29
CA ARG A 84 -16.50 9.32 29.69
C ARG A 84 -16.08 10.41 30.70
N ASP A 85 -16.55 10.31 31.95
CA ASP A 85 -16.31 11.35 32.93
C ASP A 85 -14.83 11.46 33.28
N ALA A 86 -14.09 10.32 33.21
CA ALA A 86 -12.64 10.32 33.32
C ALA A 86 -11.93 11.10 32.20
N CYS A 87 -12.56 11.29 31.06
CA CYS A 87 -11.99 11.97 29.89
C CYS A 87 -12.53 13.40 29.68
N LEU A 88 -13.43 13.88 30.53
CA LEU A 88 -13.94 15.26 30.49
C LEU A 88 -13.00 16.25 31.17
N ALA A 89 -12.32 15.83 32.26
CA ALA A 89 -11.30 16.60 32.96
C ALA A 89 -9.99 15.81 32.91
N GLY A 90 -9.04 16.31 32.13
CA GLY A 90 -7.70 15.72 32.04
C GLY A 90 -6.88 15.96 33.31
N PRO A 91 -5.66 15.41 33.44
CA PRO A 91 -4.79 15.54 34.61
C PRO A 91 -4.44 16.97 35.01
N HIS A 92 -4.59 17.92 34.09
CA HIS A 92 -4.26 19.35 34.27
C HIS A 92 -5.45 20.27 33.98
N ASP A 93 -6.69 19.83 34.23
CA ASP A 93 -7.94 20.54 33.91
C ASP A 93 -8.16 20.83 32.41
N GLU A 94 -7.26 20.37 31.56
CA GLU A 94 -7.41 20.41 30.10
C GLU A 94 -7.70 18.99 29.59
N ALA A 95 -8.76 18.83 28.78
CA ALA A 95 -9.13 17.55 28.23
C ALA A 95 -8.19 17.15 27.08
N GLY A 96 -7.29 16.21 27.35
CA GLY A 96 -6.40 15.58 26.38
C GLY A 96 -6.98 14.31 25.74
N ALA A 97 -6.15 13.53 25.05
CA ALA A 97 -6.56 12.29 24.42
C ALA A 97 -7.08 11.25 25.43
N CYS A 98 -8.22 10.65 25.12
CA CYS A 98 -8.84 9.62 25.96
C CYS A 98 -8.38 8.20 25.55
N TRP A 99 -7.16 7.80 25.94
CA TRP A 99 -6.65 6.45 25.66
C TRP A 99 -7.38 5.34 26.43
N ALA A 100 -8.05 5.69 27.52
CA ALA A 100 -8.93 4.79 28.25
C ALA A 100 -10.05 4.23 27.36
N PHE A 101 -10.64 5.07 26.49
CA PHE A 101 -11.59 4.65 25.45
C PHE A 101 -10.99 3.63 24.49
N VAL A 102 -9.79 3.90 23.97
CA VAL A 102 -9.11 2.99 23.03
C VAL A 102 -8.85 1.63 23.71
N ARG A 103 -8.41 1.64 24.95
CA ARG A 103 -8.16 0.41 25.73
C ARG A 103 -9.43 -0.39 25.97
N ASP A 104 -10.54 0.24 26.38
CA ASP A 104 -11.83 -0.43 26.62
C ASP A 104 -12.40 -1.04 25.34
N ARG A 105 -12.29 -0.31 24.20
CA ARG A 105 -12.83 -0.72 22.91
C ARG A 105 -11.84 -1.45 22.00
N PHE A 106 -10.61 -1.69 22.46
CA PHE A 106 -9.55 -2.30 21.64
C PHE A 106 -9.96 -3.63 21.03
N SER A 107 -10.62 -4.47 21.82
CA SER A 107 -11.14 -5.77 21.35
C SER A 107 -12.16 -5.60 20.22
N TYR A 108 -13.02 -4.60 20.27
CA TYR A 108 -13.96 -4.28 19.21
C TYR A 108 -13.27 -3.79 17.93
N PHE A 109 -12.19 -3.02 18.07
CA PHE A 109 -11.39 -2.55 16.93
C PHE A 109 -10.66 -3.68 16.21
N ILE A 110 -10.31 -4.75 16.90
CA ILE A 110 -9.63 -5.90 16.32
C ILE A 110 -10.63 -6.88 15.68
N TYR A 111 -11.65 -7.27 16.43
CA TYR A 111 -12.53 -8.39 16.07
C TYR A 111 -13.91 -7.96 15.53
N GLY A 112 -14.27 -6.68 15.66
CA GLY A 112 -15.64 -6.24 15.43
C GLY A 112 -16.62 -6.91 16.38
N SER A 113 -17.71 -7.40 15.81
CA SER A 113 -18.76 -8.15 16.55
C SER A 113 -18.54 -9.66 16.54
N TYR A 114 -17.36 -10.13 16.19
CA TYR A 114 -17.03 -11.57 16.17
C TYR A 114 -17.25 -12.20 17.55
N PRO A 115 -17.92 -13.40 17.67
CA PRO A 115 -18.29 -14.00 18.93
C PRO A 115 -17.07 -14.21 19.85
N ILE A 116 -17.18 -13.81 21.12
CA ILE A 116 -16.07 -13.80 22.07
C ILE A 116 -15.42 -15.19 22.21
N GLY A 117 -16.22 -16.25 22.36
CA GLY A 117 -15.71 -17.61 22.48
C GLY A 117 -15.02 -18.18 21.23
N GLN A 118 -15.12 -17.47 20.10
CA GLN A 118 -14.58 -17.88 18.82
C GLN A 118 -13.39 -17.01 18.34
N ARG A 119 -13.00 -15.98 19.09
CA ARG A 119 -11.95 -15.02 18.71
C ARG A 119 -10.59 -15.64 18.50
N TRP A 120 -10.30 -16.77 19.16
CA TRP A 120 -9.09 -17.55 18.93
C TRP A 120 -8.87 -17.93 17.44
N ARG A 121 -9.97 -18.05 16.67
CA ARG A 121 -9.90 -18.31 15.22
C ARG A 121 -9.30 -17.12 14.46
N VAL A 122 -9.69 -15.91 14.86
CA VAL A 122 -9.17 -14.67 14.28
C VAL A 122 -7.68 -14.51 14.65
N ASP A 123 -7.31 -14.81 15.89
CA ASP A 123 -5.90 -14.77 16.33
C ASP A 123 -5.06 -15.80 15.55
N THR A 124 -5.59 -17.01 15.35
CA THR A 124 -4.95 -18.04 14.53
C THR A 124 -4.80 -17.58 13.09
N PHE A 125 -5.83 -16.95 12.52
CA PHE A 125 -5.76 -16.37 11.17
C PHE A 125 -4.67 -15.30 11.08
N PHE A 126 -4.59 -14.37 12.02
CA PHE A 126 -3.53 -13.37 12.04
C PHE A 126 -2.14 -13.98 12.18
N ALA A 127 -1.98 -15.00 13.00
CA ALA A 127 -0.72 -15.73 13.14
C ALA A 127 -0.33 -16.45 11.84
N MET A 128 -1.28 -17.12 11.18
CA MET A 128 -1.07 -17.77 9.87
C MET A 128 -0.69 -16.77 8.78
N LEU A 129 -1.37 -15.62 8.74
CA LEU A 129 -1.08 -14.57 7.78
C LEU A 129 0.30 -13.94 8.03
N ALA A 130 0.63 -13.64 9.29
CA ALA A 130 1.94 -13.11 9.67
C ALA A 130 3.07 -14.08 9.32
N PHE A 131 2.90 -15.36 9.63
CA PHE A 131 3.86 -16.41 9.28
C PHE A 131 4.04 -16.54 7.76
N GLY A 132 2.94 -16.65 7.02
CA GLY A 132 2.99 -16.77 5.56
C GLY A 132 3.58 -15.53 4.88
N SER A 133 3.22 -14.34 5.36
CA SER A 133 3.79 -13.09 4.88
C SER A 133 5.29 -13.01 5.20
N ALA A 134 5.70 -13.33 6.40
CA ALA A 134 7.12 -13.35 6.78
C ALA A 134 7.92 -14.33 5.92
N TRP A 135 7.41 -15.55 5.70
CA TRP A 135 8.07 -16.55 4.88
C TRP A 135 8.19 -16.12 3.41
N LEU A 136 7.11 -15.58 2.83
CA LEU A 136 7.09 -15.14 1.43
C LEU A 136 7.94 -13.90 1.20
N LEU A 137 7.87 -12.93 2.12
CA LEU A 137 8.53 -11.63 1.98
C LEU A 137 10.00 -11.65 2.44
N TRP A 138 10.43 -12.65 3.20
CA TRP A 138 11.84 -12.79 3.56
C TRP A 138 12.64 -13.24 2.34
N LEU A 139 13.46 -12.33 1.82
CA LEU A 139 14.17 -12.50 0.55
C LEU A 139 15.15 -13.68 0.52
N ASP A 140 15.71 -14.04 1.66
CA ASP A 140 16.68 -15.13 1.82
C ASP A 140 16.05 -16.40 2.46
N ALA A 141 14.72 -16.47 2.53
CA ALA A 141 14.03 -17.63 3.11
C ALA A 141 14.22 -18.89 2.26
N PRO A 142 14.46 -20.05 2.91
CA PRO A 142 14.57 -21.31 2.21
C PRO A 142 13.21 -21.73 1.62
N ARG A 143 13.24 -22.43 0.48
CA ARG A 143 12.04 -23.00 -0.18
C ARG A 143 10.88 -22.03 -0.30
N ARG A 144 11.13 -20.85 -0.88
CA ARG A 144 10.09 -19.82 -1.10
C ARG A 144 8.94 -20.29 -1.98
N ASP A 145 9.16 -21.29 -2.80
CA ASP A 145 8.14 -21.99 -3.56
C ASP A 145 7.06 -22.63 -2.65
N LEU A 146 7.47 -23.28 -1.56
CA LEU A 146 6.55 -23.79 -0.54
C LEU A 146 5.90 -22.63 0.24
N GLY A 147 6.62 -21.54 0.51
CA GLY A 147 6.05 -20.34 1.10
C GLY A 147 4.97 -19.73 0.23
N ALA A 148 5.17 -19.71 -1.09
CA ALA A 148 4.16 -19.26 -2.04
C ALA A 148 2.96 -20.23 -2.10
N LEU A 149 3.18 -21.53 -2.13
CA LEU A 149 2.10 -22.52 -2.07
C LEU A 149 1.27 -22.36 -0.79
N TYR A 150 1.94 -22.20 0.35
CA TYR A 150 1.28 -21.95 1.62
C TYR A 150 0.42 -20.67 1.56
N PHE A 151 1.00 -19.55 1.15
CA PHE A 151 0.35 -18.25 1.18
C PHE A 151 -0.83 -18.15 0.18
N PHE A 152 -0.68 -18.67 -1.03
CA PHE A 152 -1.68 -18.53 -2.08
C PHE A 152 -2.72 -19.67 -2.13
N VAL A 153 -2.47 -20.82 -1.52
CA VAL A 153 -3.37 -21.98 -1.58
C VAL A 153 -3.79 -22.43 -0.18
N VAL A 154 -2.84 -22.79 0.68
CA VAL A 154 -3.16 -23.41 1.97
C VAL A 154 -3.80 -22.40 2.91
N MET A 155 -3.19 -21.22 3.06
CA MET A 155 -3.64 -20.18 3.99
C MET A 155 -5.05 -19.67 3.64
N PRO A 156 -5.42 -19.32 2.40
CA PRO A 156 -6.78 -18.89 2.08
C PRO A 156 -7.85 -19.95 2.36
N VAL A 157 -7.58 -21.22 2.04
CA VAL A 157 -8.51 -22.31 2.33
C VAL A 157 -8.67 -22.51 3.84
N CYS A 158 -7.57 -22.56 4.58
CA CYS A 158 -7.61 -22.65 6.04
C CYS A 158 -8.28 -21.44 6.68
N ALA A 159 -8.01 -20.24 6.20
CA ALA A 159 -8.61 -19.01 6.67
C ALA A 159 -10.14 -19.01 6.45
N TYR A 160 -10.60 -19.42 5.28
CA TYR A 160 -12.01 -19.50 4.98
C TYR A 160 -12.72 -20.48 5.94
N VAL A 161 -12.18 -21.71 6.09
CA VAL A 161 -12.74 -22.73 6.98
C VAL A 161 -12.71 -22.25 8.45
N LEU A 162 -11.62 -21.63 8.87
CA LEU A 162 -11.42 -21.19 10.24
C LEU A 162 -12.35 -20.02 10.61
N LEU A 163 -12.40 -18.98 9.78
CA LEU A 163 -13.15 -17.77 10.08
C LEU A 163 -14.65 -17.94 9.90
N ASN A 164 -15.06 -18.62 8.83
CA ASN A 164 -16.48 -18.87 8.53
C ASN A 164 -17.05 -20.01 9.39
N GLY A 165 -16.21 -20.97 9.77
CA GLY A 165 -16.60 -22.18 10.46
C GLY A 165 -17.05 -23.26 9.48
N TRP A 166 -16.95 -24.52 9.92
CA TRP A 166 -17.39 -25.71 9.17
C TRP A 166 -18.00 -26.71 10.13
N PRO A 167 -19.33 -26.86 10.16
CA PRO A 167 -20.01 -27.73 11.13
C PRO A 167 -19.54 -29.19 11.12
N LEU A 168 -19.13 -29.71 9.93
CA LEU A 168 -18.64 -31.08 9.79
C LEU A 168 -17.37 -31.40 10.61
N ILE A 169 -16.58 -30.38 10.94
CA ILE A 169 -15.38 -30.54 11.77
C ILE A 169 -15.56 -29.92 13.18
N GLY A 170 -16.81 -29.68 13.57
CA GLY A 170 -17.14 -29.14 14.90
C GLY A 170 -16.95 -27.63 15.04
N LEU A 171 -16.66 -26.91 13.98
CA LEU A 171 -16.55 -25.46 14.01
C LEU A 171 -17.90 -24.82 13.72
N GLN A 172 -18.48 -24.13 14.69
CA GLN A 172 -19.74 -23.37 14.50
C GLN A 172 -19.56 -22.34 13.40
N SER A 173 -20.55 -22.19 12.52
CA SER A 173 -20.51 -21.13 11.49
C SER A 173 -20.69 -19.76 12.13
N VAL A 174 -19.91 -18.80 11.67
CA VAL A 174 -19.96 -17.40 12.07
C VAL A 174 -20.32 -16.56 10.86
N ASP A 175 -21.47 -15.88 10.94
CA ASP A 175 -21.92 -15.00 9.87
C ASP A 175 -20.91 -13.89 9.60
N THR A 176 -20.61 -13.65 8.34
CA THR A 176 -19.71 -12.56 7.90
C THR A 176 -20.22 -11.17 8.27
N ALA A 177 -21.51 -11.02 8.54
CA ALA A 177 -22.10 -9.78 9.06
C ALA A 177 -21.58 -9.41 10.46
N LEU A 178 -21.06 -10.38 11.23
CA LEU A 178 -20.44 -10.17 12.54
C LEU A 178 -18.94 -9.84 12.43
N TRP A 179 -18.35 -9.98 11.25
CA TRP A 179 -16.95 -9.64 11.06
C TRP A 179 -16.78 -8.12 11.03
N GLY A 180 -15.71 -7.64 11.62
CA GLY A 180 -15.46 -6.19 11.67
C GLY A 180 -14.04 -5.87 12.11
N GLY A 181 -13.75 -4.57 12.17
CA GLY A 181 -12.48 -4.06 12.65
C GLY A 181 -11.29 -4.47 11.79
N MET A 182 -10.17 -4.70 12.47
CA MET A 182 -8.91 -5.10 11.82
C MET A 182 -9.07 -6.41 11.02
N LEU A 183 -9.91 -7.36 11.50
CA LEU A 183 -10.18 -8.60 10.79
C LEU A 183 -10.65 -8.32 9.36
N VAL A 184 -11.68 -7.50 9.19
CA VAL A 184 -12.23 -7.17 7.85
C VAL A 184 -11.22 -6.41 7.03
N THR A 185 -10.57 -5.39 7.59
CA THR A 185 -9.54 -4.61 6.88
C THR A 185 -8.45 -5.52 6.32
N VAL A 186 -7.95 -6.45 7.13
CA VAL A 186 -6.88 -7.38 6.72
C VAL A 186 -7.36 -8.42 5.70
N VAL A 187 -8.56 -8.96 5.87
CA VAL A 187 -9.15 -9.93 4.90
C VAL A 187 -9.36 -9.25 3.55
N VAL A 188 -10.00 -8.09 3.53
CA VAL A 188 -10.29 -7.35 2.29
C VAL A 188 -8.99 -6.97 1.57
N THR A 189 -8.02 -6.48 2.32
CA THR A 189 -6.70 -6.13 1.78
C THR A 189 -5.99 -7.35 1.18
N THR A 190 -5.91 -8.44 1.94
CA THR A 190 -5.18 -9.65 1.51
C THR A 190 -5.82 -10.26 0.27
N VAL A 191 -7.14 -10.44 0.27
CA VAL A 191 -7.87 -10.98 -0.89
C VAL A 191 -7.75 -10.03 -2.08
N GLY A 192 -7.92 -8.72 -1.85
CA GLY A 192 -7.78 -7.71 -2.89
C GLY A 192 -6.39 -7.73 -3.54
N MET A 193 -5.31 -7.77 -2.75
CA MET A 193 -3.93 -7.84 -3.25
C MET A 193 -3.67 -9.14 -4.03
N VAL A 194 -4.02 -10.27 -3.41
CA VAL A 194 -3.73 -11.61 -3.97
C VAL A 194 -4.49 -11.85 -5.27
N ALA A 195 -5.75 -11.45 -5.35
CA ALA A 195 -6.57 -11.70 -6.52
C ALA A 195 -6.38 -10.64 -7.62
N SER A 196 -6.12 -9.37 -7.27
CA SER A 196 -5.99 -8.31 -8.29
C SER A 196 -4.72 -8.44 -9.13
N LEU A 197 -3.62 -8.97 -8.59
CA LEU A 197 -2.36 -9.11 -9.34
C LEU A 197 -2.48 -10.08 -10.50
N PRO A 198 -2.91 -11.36 -10.34
CA PRO A 198 -3.05 -12.26 -11.47
C PRO A 198 -4.11 -11.80 -12.48
N LEU A 199 -5.24 -11.25 -12.01
CA LEU A 199 -6.25 -10.69 -12.91
C LEU A 199 -5.71 -9.48 -13.67
N GLY A 200 -4.96 -8.60 -13.01
CA GLY A 200 -4.30 -7.46 -13.66
C GLY A 200 -3.28 -7.89 -14.70
N ILE A 201 -2.50 -8.95 -14.43
CA ILE A 201 -1.57 -9.53 -15.43
C ILE A 201 -2.35 -10.04 -16.64
N LEU A 202 -3.43 -10.80 -16.43
CA LEU A 202 -4.26 -11.33 -17.52
C LEU A 202 -4.88 -10.20 -18.35
N LEU A 203 -5.41 -9.18 -17.72
CA LEU A 203 -5.98 -8.01 -18.40
C LEU A 203 -4.91 -7.22 -19.20
N ALA A 204 -3.71 -7.03 -18.63
CA ALA A 204 -2.61 -6.36 -19.31
C ALA A 204 -2.14 -7.14 -20.55
N LEU A 205 -2.04 -8.46 -20.46
CA LEU A 205 -1.73 -9.34 -21.58
C LEU A 205 -2.88 -9.36 -22.59
N GLY A 206 -4.13 -9.40 -22.12
CA GLY A 206 -5.32 -9.33 -22.95
C GLY A 206 -5.38 -8.06 -23.81
N ARG A 207 -5.06 -6.91 -23.22
CA ARG A 207 -4.98 -5.61 -23.94
C ARG A 207 -3.90 -5.60 -25.04
N ARG A 208 -2.90 -6.47 -24.95
CA ARG A 208 -1.83 -6.63 -25.96
C ARG A 208 -2.05 -7.84 -26.88
N SER A 209 -3.18 -8.51 -26.78
CA SER A 209 -3.51 -9.69 -27.57
C SER A 209 -3.66 -9.34 -29.06
N SER A 210 -3.25 -10.26 -29.93
CA SER A 210 -3.53 -10.21 -31.35
C SER A 210 -5.00 -10.49 -31.69
N LEU A 211 -5.75 -11.13 -30.76
CA LEU A 211 -7.17 -11.39 -30.92
C LEU A 211 -7.98 -10.11 -30.65
N PRO A 212 -8.68 -9.54 -31.67
CA PRO A 212 -9.35 -8.25 -31.52
C PRO A 212 -10.40 -8.23 -30.40
N ALA A 213 -11.18 -9.30 -30.25
CA ALA A 213 -12.21 -9.41 -29.21
C ALA A 213 -11.59 -9.33 -27.81
N VAL A 214 -10.53 -10.09 -27.52
CA VAL A 214 -9.84 -10.10 -26.22
C VAL A 214 -9.24 -8.72 -25.94
N ARG A 215 -8.61 -8.12 -26.93
CA ARG A 215 -8.00 -6.79 -26.81
C ARG A 215 -9.03 -5.72 -26.48
N ILE A 216 -10.15 -5.71 -27.21
CA ILE A 216 -11.21 -4.70 -27.04
C ILE A 216 -11.88 -4.89 -25.68
N LEU A 217 -12.27 -6.10 -25.31
CA LEU A 217 -12.93 -6.37 -24.03
C LEU A 217 -12.02 -6.03 -22.85
N SER A 218 -10.74 -6.39 -22.90
CA SER A 218 -9.77 -6.02 -21.86
C SER A 218 -9.59 -4.52 -21.75
N ALA A 219 -9.48 -3.82 -22.89
CA ALA A 219 -9.33 -2.36 -22.91
C ALA A 219 -10.59 -1.67 -22.35
N LEU A 220 -11.78 -2.06 -22.81
CA LEU A 220 -13.05 -1.50 -22.33
C LEU A 220 -13.21 -1.71 -20.84
N PHE A 221 -12.94 -2.91 -20.32
CA PHE A 221 -13.01 -3.19 -18.89
C PHE A 221 -12.07 -2.28 -18.09
N ILE A 222 -10.80 -2.20 -18.50
CA ILE A 222 -9.78 -1.39 -17.82
C ILE A 222 -10.19 0.09 -17.81
N GLU A 223 -10.54 0.64 -18.96
CA GLU A 223 -10.90 2.07 -19.08
C GLU A 223 -12.19 2.39 -18.31
N PHE A 224 -13.21 1.53 -18.43
CA PHE A 224 -14.49 1.72 -17.74
C PHE A 224 -14.29 1.69 -16.22
N VAL A 225 -13.65 0.65 -15.67
CA VAL A 225 -13.49 0.50 -14.22
C VAL A 225 -12.60 1.61 -13.64
N ARG A 226 -11.57 2.05 -14.37
CA ARG A 226 -10.71 3.17 -13.93
C ARG A 226 -11.38 4.54 -14.07
N GLY A 227 -12.39 4.65 -14.90
CA GLY A 227 -13.17 5.88 -15.06
C GLY A 227 -14.25 6.07 -14.00
N VAL A 228 -14.52 5.04 -13.19
CA VAL A 228 -15.59 5.06 -12.18
C VAL A 228 -14.98 5.07 -10.76
N PRO A 229 -15.50 5.87 -9.81
CA PRO A 229 -15.03 5.83 -8.42
C PRO A 229 -15.25 4.45 -7.76
N LEU A 230 -14.30 4.03 -6.91
CA LEU A 230 -14.41 2.74 -6.19
C LEU A 230 -15.71 2.59 -5.40
N ILE A 231 -16.17 3.67 -4.77
CA ILE A 231 -17.43 3.65 -4.00
C ILE A 231 -18.62 3.26 -4.89
N THR A 232 -18.68 3.74 -6.12
CA THR A 232 -19.73 3.39 -7.09
C THR A 232 -19.65 1.91 -7.47
N VAL A 233 -18.46 1.39 -7.70
CA VAL A 233 -18.25 -0.04 -8.00
C VAL A 233 -18.68 -0.92 -6.83
N LEU A 234 -18.34 -0.53 -5.60
CA LEU A 234 -18.76 -1.23 -4.38
C LEU A 234 -20.29 -1.24 -4.23
N PHE A 235 -20.93 -0.09 -4.49
CA PHE A 235 -22.36 0.01 -4.42
C PHE A 235 -23.05 -0.85 -5.49
N MET A 236 -22.54 -0.81 -6.72
CA MET A 236 -23.02 -1.68 -7.80
C MET A 236 -22.86 -3.17 -7.46
N ALA A 237 -21.71 -3.57 -6.96
CA ALA A 237 -21.46 -4.95 -6.55
C ALA A 237 -22.37 -5.40 -5.40
N SER A 238 -22.65 -4.51 -4.44
CA SER A 238 -23.42 -4.87 -3.24
C SER A 238 -24.93 -4.82 -3.45
N VAL A 239 -25.43 -3.87 -4.24
CA VAL A 239 -26.87 -3.63 -4.43
C VAL A 239 -27.36 -4.22 -5.75
N MET A 240 -26.62 -4.01 -6.85
CA MET A 240 -27.11 -4.44 -8.16
C MET A 240 -26.85 -5.93 -8.43
N LEU A 241 -25.68 -6.47 -8.01
CA LEU A 241 -25.36 -7.87 -8.28
C LEU A 241 -26.46 -8.85 -7.81
N PRO A 242 -27.05 -8.70 -6.59
CA PRO A 242 -28.13 -9.57 -6.15
C PRO A 242 -29.38 -9.51 -7.01
N LEU A 243 -29.61 -8.44 -7.78
CA LEU A 243 -30.78 -8.31 -8.66
C LEU A 243 -30.65 -9.20 -9.91
N PHE A 244 -29.43 -9.58 -10.28
CA PHE A 244 -29.15 -10.42 -11.45
C PHE A 244 -28.95 -11.89 -11.11
N VAL A 245 -28.95 -12.24 -9.80
CA VAL A 245 -28.69 -13.61 -9.34
C VAL A 245 -29.91 -14.09 -8.55
N PRO A 246 -30.39 -15.35 -8.74
CA PRO A 246 -31.46 -15.90 -7.91
C PRO A 246 -31.13 -15.78 -6.41
N PRO A 247 -32.12 -15.47 -5.54
CA PRO A 247 -31.89 -15.28 -4.11
C PRO A 247 -31.13 -16.41 -3.42
N ALA A 248 -31.36 -17.66 -3.87
CA ALA A 248 -30.69 -18.86 -3.35
C ALA A 248 -29.17 -18.89 -3.66
N TRP A 249 -28.72 -18.13 -4.65
CA TRP A 249 -27.32 -18.10 -5.11
C TRP A 249 -26.66 -16.72 -4.85
N ALA A 250 -27.42 -15.79 -4.26
CA ALA A 250 -26.89 -14.47 -3.98
C ALA A 250 -25.74 -14.58 -2.97
N PRO A 251 -24.51 -14.12 -3.35
CA PRO A 251 -23.38 -14.17 -2.46
C PRO A 251 -23.60 -13.25 -1.25
N ASP A 252 -22.97 -13.59 -0.14
CA ASP A 252 -23.02 -12.77 1.06
C ASP A 252 -22.41 -11.35 0.82
N LYS A 253 -22.71 -10.44 1.72
CA LYS A 253 -22.31 -9.03 1.60
C LYS A 253 -20.81 -8.84 1.48
N LEU A 254 -20.02 -9.60 2.26
CA LEU A 254 -18.56 -9.52 2.24
C LEU A 254 -18.02 -9.99 0.89
N LEU A 255 -18.51 -11.12 0.37
CA LEU A 255 -18.07 -11.65 -0.93
C LEU A 255 -18.39 -10.70 -2.08
N ARG A 256 -19.55 -10.01 -2.03
CA ARG A 256 -19.89 -8.96 -3.02
C ARG A 256 -18.93 -7.79 -2.98
N ALA A 257 -18.60 -7.30 -1.78
CA ALA A 257 -17.63 -6.22 -1.61
C ALA A 257 -16.23 -6.64 -2.08
N LEU A 258 -15.79 -7.85 -1.72
CA LEU A 258 -14.52 -8.42 -2.19
C LEU A 258 -14.46 -8.50 -3.72
N THR A 259 -15.54 -8.96 -4.37
CA THR A 259 -15.61 -9.01 -5.83
C THR A 259 -15.44 -7.61 -6.44
N GLY A 260 -16.16 -6.61 -5.93
CA GLY A 260 -16.04 -5.22 -6.40
C GLY A 260 -14.63 -4.66 -6.25
N ILE A 261 -14.00 -4.88 -5.09
CA ILE A 261 -12.62 -4.43 -4.81
C ILE A 261 -11.61 -5.14 -5.72
N VAL A 262 -11.73 -6.45 -5.88
CA VAL A 262 -10.83 -7.23 -6.74
C VAL A 262 -10.92 -6.79 -8.19
N LEU A 263 -12.13 -6.59 -8.72
CA LEU A 263 -12.32 -6.11 -10.09
C LEU A 263 -11.77 -4.69 -10.28
N PHE A 264 -12.05 -3.79 -9.34
CA PHE A 264 -11.51 -2.44 -9.36
C PHE A 264 -9.98 -2.44 -9.33
N SER A 265 -9.40 -3.09 -8.33
CA SER A 265 -7.95 -3.13 -8.15
C SER A 265 -7.23 -3.84 -9.31
N SER A 266 -7.88 -4.84 -9.95
CA SER A 266 -7.30 -5.53 -11.10
C SER A 266 -7.16 -4.63 -12.33
N ALA A 267 -8.06 -3.66 -12.53
CA ALA A 267 -7.96 -2.70 -13.62
C ALA A 267 -6.77 -1.74 -13.42
N TYR A 268 -6.53 -1.27 -12.20
CA TYR A 268 -5.34 -0.47 -11.86
C TYR A 268 -4.06 -1.29 -11.97
N MET A 269 -4.08 -2.52 -11.45
CA MET A 269 -2.94 -3.44 -11.54
C MET A 269 -2.60 -3.78 -13.00
N ALA A 270 -3.61 -3.92 -13.87
CA ALA A 270 -3.40 -4.14 -15.30
C ALA A 270 -2.58 -3.01 -15.94
N GLU A 271 -2.83 -1.77 -15.56
CA GLU A 271 -2.10 -0.63 -16.09
C GLU A 271 -0.66 -0.56 -15.56
N VAL A 272 -0.46 -0.90 -14.28
CA VAL A 272 0.90 -1.03 -13.70
C VAL A 272 1.70 -2.11 -14.43
N VAL A 273 1.12 -3.29 -14.63
CA VAL A 273 1.78 -4.40 -15.37
C VAL A 273 2.02 -4.02 -16.83
N ARG A 274 1.06 -3.35 -17.49
CA ARG A 274 1.21 -2.87 -18.86
C ARG A 274 2.39 -1.91 -18.99
N ALA A 275 2.58 -0.99 -18.05
CA ALA A 275 3.73 -0.09 -18.04
C ALA A 275 5.06 -0.89 -17.98
N GLY A 276 5.14 -1.92 -17.15
CA GLY A 276 6.29 -2.81 -17.10
C GLY A 276 6.54 -3.56 -18.42
N LEU A 277 5.46 -4.09 -19.03
CA LEU A 277 5.56 -4.78 -20.33
C LEU A 277 6.03 -3.85 -21.48
N VAL A 278 5.69 -2.57 -21.41
CA VAL A 278 6.15 -1.56 -22.40
C VAL A 278 7.62 -1.20 -22.18
N ALA A 279 8.10 -1.23 -20.93
CA ALA A 279 9.49 -0.92 -20.59
C ALA A 279 10.49 -2.00 -21.07
N ILE A 280 10.03 -3.21 -21.42
CA ILE A 280 10.91 -4.27 -21.92
C ILE A 280 11.36 -3.96 -23.35
N PRO A 281 12.68 -3.95 -23.64
CA PRO A 281 13.21 -3.72 -24.98
C PRO A 281 12.67 -4.74 -26.01
N ARG A 282 12.40 -4.29 -27.23
CA ARG A 282 11.90 -5.16 -28.32
C ARG A 282 12.81 -6.35 -28.59
N GLY A 283 14.13 -6.17 -28.50
CA GLY A 283 15.10 -7.24 -28.66
C GLY A 283 14.90 -8.45 -27.76
N GLN A 284 14.29 -8.29 -26.56
CA GLN A 284 13.94 -9.42 -25.67
C GLN A 284 12.84 -10.29 -26.29
N TYR A 285 11.85 -9.67 -26.93
CA TYR A 285 10.78 -10.37 -27.63
C TYR A 285 11.31 -11.08 -28.90
N GLU A 286 12.17 -10.41 -29.66
CA GLU A 286 12.78 -10.92 -30.88
C GLU A 286 13.71 -12.10 -30.58
N ALA A 287 14.57 -11.99 -29.59
CA ALA A 287 15.46 -13.06 -29.14
C ALA A 287 14.69 -14.30 -28.65
N ALA A 288 13.62 -14.08 -27.86
CA ALA A 288 12.75 -15.15 -27.40
C ALA A 288 12.05 -15.87 -28.57
N SER A 289 11.63 -15.11 -29.58
CA SER A 289 11.01 -15.67 -30.79
C SER A 289 12.03 -16.45 -31.62
N ALA A 290 13.26 -15.96 -31.74
CA ALA A 290 14.35 -16.67 -32.45
C ALA A 290 14.70 -18.01 -31.79
N LEU A 291 14.52 -18.12 -30.46
CA LEU A 291 14.65 -19.39 -29.72
C LEU A 291 13.43 -20.32 -29.87
N GLY A 292 12.45 -19.98 -30.72
CA GLY A 292 11.25 -20.80 -30.95
C GLY A 292 10.25 -20.82 -29.78
N LEU A 293 10.33 -19.87 -28.86
CA LEU A 293 9.42 -19.82 -27.72
C LEU A 293 8.03 -19.33 -28.15
N ARG A 294 7.01 -20.15 -27.89
CA ARG A 294 5.60 -19.76 -28.09
C ARG A 294 5.21 -18.67 -27.06
N PHE A 295 4.18 -17.89 -27.39
CA PHE A 295 3.71 -16.72 -26.64
C PHE A 295 3.70 -16.95 -25.10
N TRP A 296 3.02 -17.96 -24.59
CA TRP A 296 2.90 -18.20 -23.15
C TRP A 296 4.23 -18.58 -22.47
N ARG A 297 5.11 -19.33 -23.18
CA ARG A 297 6.44 -19.66 -22.66
C ARG A 297 7.33 -18.42 -22.63
N MET A 298 7.30 -17.62 -23.68
CA MET A 298 8.01 -16.34 -23.77
C MET A 298 7.57 -15.40 -22.63
N GLN A 299 6.23 -15.23 -22.44
CA GLN A 299 5.72 -14.37 -21.37
C GLN A 299 6.14 -14.89 -20.00
N ARG A 300 5.93 -16.19 -19.70
CA ARG A 300 6.19 -16.75 -18.37
C ARG A 300 7.67 -16.79 -18.01
N LEU A 301 8.55 -17.09 -18.95
CA LEU A 301 9.97 -17.34 -18.66
C LEU A 301 10.85 -16.10 -18.81
N ILE A 302 10.51 -15.18 -19.70
CA ILE A 302 11.40 -14.06 -20.07
C ILE A 302 10.76 -12.71 -19.79
N ILE A 303 9.60 -12.41 -20.39
CA ILE A 303 9.06 -11.06 -20.42
C ILE A 303 8.42 -10.67 -19.10
N LEU A 304 7.48 -11.49 -18.59
CA LEU A 304 6.71 -11.17 -17.39
C LEU A 304 7.58 -11.05 -16.14
N PRO A 305 8.57 -11.92 -15.87
CA PRO A 305 9.45 -11.76 -14.72
C PRO A 305 10.22 -10.43 -14.75
N GLN A 306 10.70 -10.00 -15.91
CA GLN A 306 11.38 -8.72 -16.07
C GLN A 306 10.41 -7.54 -15.89
N ALA A 307 9.23 -7.61 -16.54
CA ALA A 307 8.21 -6.57 -16.44
C ALA A 307 7.74 -6.36 -14.99
N LEU A 308 7.44 -7.45 -14.27
CA LEU A 308 7.04 -7.40 -12.86
C LEU A 308 8.16 -6.83 -11.99
N ARG A 309 9.42 -7.21 -12.23
CA ARG A 309 10.58 -6.67 -11.51
C ARG A 309 10.66 -5.15 -11.60
N ILE A 310 10.48 -4.59 -12.80
CA ILE A 310 10.51 -3.13 -13.04
C ILE A 310 9.34 -2.44 -12.32
N THR A 311 8.19 -3.11 -12.18
CA THR A 311 6.97 -2.50 -11.65
C THR A 311 6.73 -2.77 -10.16
N ILE A 312 7.62 -3.48 -9.45
CA ILE A 312 7.48 -3.77 -8.02
C ILE A 312 7.11 -2.53 -7.18
N PRO A 313 7.80 -1.37 -7.31
CA PRO A 313 7.45 -0.19 -6.52
C PRO A 313 6.01 0.26 -6.76
N ASN A 314 5.57 0.29 -8.01
CA ASN A 314 4.21 0.69 -8.38
C ASN A 314 3.16 -0.33 -7.94
N ILE A 315 3.48 -1.64 -7.95
CA ILE A 315 2.63 -2.70 -7.41
C ILE A 315 2.42 -2.48 -5.91
N VAL A 316 3.49 -2.23 -5.15
CA VAL A 316 3.37 -1.99 -3.71
C VAL A 316 2.62 -0.69 -3.42
N ASN A 317 2.85 0.37 -4.18
CA ASN A 317 2.09 1.62 -4.06
C ASN A 317 0.58 1.40 -4.30
N SER A 318 0.22 0.56 -5.28
CA SER A 318 -1.18 0.18 -5.52
C SER A 318 -1.76 -0.61 -4.35
N PHE A 319 -0.97 -1.46 -3.70
CA PHE A 319 -1.39 -2.21 -2.51
C PHE A 319 -1.54 -1.30 -1.28
N ILE A 320 -0.67 -0.31 -1.10
CA ILE A 320 -0.81 0.71 -0.05
C ILE A 320 -2.09 1.53 -0.25
N ALA A 321 -2.41 1.88 -1.51
CA ALA A 321 -3.66 2.55 -1.83
C ALA A 321 -4.86 1.66 -1.48
N LEU A 322 -4.87 0.40 -1.93
CA LEU A 322 -5.92 -0.57 -1.63
C LEU A 322 -6.14 -0.77 -0.13
N PHE A 323 -5.06 -0.85 0.67
CA PHE A 323 -5.16 -0.97 2.12
C PHE A 323 -5.92 0.21 2.76
N LYS A 324 -5.72 1.42 2.27
CA LYS A 324 -6.46 2.61 2.71
C LYS A 324 -7.89 2.62 2.18
N ASP A 325 -8.10 2.16 0.95
CA ASP A 325 -9.40 2.13 0.28
C ASP A 325 -10.37 1.11 0.90
N THR A 326 -9.88 0.18 1.76
CA THR A 326 -10.75 -0.71 2.55
C THR A 326 -11.74 0.06 3.42
N THR A 327 -11.43 1.31 3.79
CA THR A 327 -12.35 2.16 4.54
C THR A 327 -13.67 2.43 3.81
N LEU A 328 -13.68 2.31 2.48
CA LEU A 328 -14.88 2.53 1.67
C LEU A 328 -15.91 1.41 1.78
N VAL A 329 -15.56 0.23 2.34
CA VAL A 329 -16.52 -0.88 2.49
C VAL A 329 -17.65 -0.56 3.47
N PHE A 330 -17.50 0.47 4.30
CA PHE A 330 -18.58 0.88 5.20
C PHE A 330 -19.82 1.35 4.45
N PHE A 331 -19.68 1.93 3.25
CA PHE A 331 -20.84 2.36 2.43
C PHE A 331 -21.75 1.20 2.03
N VAL A 332 -21.22 -0.02 2.02
CA VAL A 332 -22.00 -1.24 1.79
C VAL A 332 -22.33 -1.96 3.10
N GLY A 333 -22.13 -1.29 4.25
CA GLY A 333 -22.53 -1.77 5.58
C GLY A 333 -21.61 -2.87 6.15
N ILE A 334 -20.33 -2.83 5.81
CA ILE A 334 -19.27 -3.66 6.40
C ILE A 334 -18.38 -2.75 7.24
N PHE A 335 -18.15 -3.12 8.51
CA PHE A 335 -17.42 -2.29 9.45
C PHE A 335 -15.94 -2.67 9.44
N ASP A 336 -15.14 -1.91 8.70
CA ASP A 336 -13.68 -1.97 8.73
C ASP A 336 -13.10 -1.38 10.01
N PHE A 337 -11.78 -1.32 10.11
CA PHE A 337 -11.07 -0.79 11.29
C PHE A 337 -11.46 0.66 11.61
N LEU A 338 -11.50 1.54 10.62
CA LEU A 338 -11.86 2.94 10.84
C LEU A 338 -13.33 3.07 11.27
N LYS A 339 -14.22 2.33 10.62
CA LYS A 339 -15.66 2.38 10.93
C LYS A 339 -15.97 1.86 12.32
N THR A 340 -15.29 0.84 12.81
CA THR A 340 -15.47 0.39 14.21
C THR A 340 -15.09 1.48 15.21
N ILE A 341 -14.06 2.28 14.94
CA ILE A 341 -13.68 3.44 15.76
C ILE A 341 -14.78 4.52 15.69
N GLU A 342 -15.28 4.82 14.48
CA GLU A 342 -16.34 5.81 14.30
C GLU A 342 -17.64 5.42 15.01
N VAL A 343 -17.99 4.14 15.04
CA VAL A 343 -19.16 3.64 15.79
C VAL A 343 -18.88 3.71 17.30
N ALA A 344 -17.72 3.30 17.74
CA ALA A 344 -17.40 3.27 19.17
C ALA A 344 -17.29 4.67 19.79
N ARG A 345 -16.85 5.70 19.06
CA ARG A 345 -16.72 7.07 19.59
C ARG A 345 -18.04 7.75 19.94
N VAL A 346 -19.14 7.29 19.37
CA VAL A 346 -20.50 7.82 19.68
C VAL A 346 -21.24 7.01 20.74
N ASP A 347 -20.59 5.95 21.29
CA ASP A 347 -21.13 5.16 22.39
C ASP A 347 -21.31 6.05 23.63
N PRO A 348 -22.51 6.11 24.25
CA PRO A 348 -22.78 6.95 25.41
C PRO A 348 -21.80 6.78 26.55
N LYS A 349 -21.19 5.60 26.70
CA LYS A 349 -20.17 5.32 27.73
C LYS A 349 -18.89 6.15 27.52
N TRP A 350 -18.55 6.52 26.26
CA TRP A 350 -17.27 7.15 25.90
C TRP A 350 -17.42 8.45 25.11
N ALA A 351 -18.62 8.85 24.72
CA ALA A 351 -18.85 10.02 23.87
C ALA A 351 -18.45 11.32 24.58
N THR A 352 -17.29 11.87 24.19
CA THR A 352 -16.79 13.20 24.58
C THR A 352 -16.23 13.93 23.36
N PRO A 353 -16.02 15.25 23.42
CA PRO A 353 -15.39 15.99 22.31
C PRO A 353 -14.02 15.45 21.91
N VAL A 354 -13.22 14.96 22.89
CA VAL A 354 -11.85 14.46 22.66
C VAL A 354 -11.80 13.03 22.17
N THR A 355 -12.84 12.22 22.38
CA THR A 355 -12.88 10.80 21.96
C THR A 355 -12.76 10.65 20.45
N SER A 356 -13.38 11.57 19.68
CA SER A 356 -13.26 11.56 18.21
C SER A 356 -11.82 11.77 17.76
N ALA A 357 -11.16 12.80 18.28
CA ALA A 357 -9.76 13.11 17.94
C ALA A 357 -8.82 11.97 18.36
N THR A 358 -9.04 11.37 19.56
CA THR A 358 -8.28 10.21 20.02
C THR A 358 -8.47 8.99 19.12
N GLY A 359 -9.71 8.70 18.73
CA GLY A 359 -10.01 7.58 17.83
C GLY A 359 -9.34 7.73 16.47
N TYR A 360 -9.39 8.92 15.88
CA TYR A 360 -8.70 9.18 14.61
C TYR A 360 -7.17 9.18 14.75
N ALA A 361 -6.62 9.68 15.86
CA ALA A 361 -5.18 9.57 16.14
C ALA A 361 -4.73 8.10 16.21
N PHE A 362 -5.51 7.25 16.90
CA PHE A 362 -5.26 5.81 16.95
C PHE A 362 -5.35 5.17 15.57
N ALA A 363 -6.37 5.49 14.77
CA ALA A 363 -6.51 5.01 13.40
C ALA A 363 -5.32 5.45 12.53
N ALA A 364 -4.90 6.70 12.65
CA ALA A 364 -3.77 7.24 11.90
C ALA A 364 -2.47 6.45 12.18
N VAL A 365 -2.20 6.14 13.46
CA VAL A 365 -1.04 5.31 13.84
C VAL A 365 -1.14 3.91 13.24
N PHE A 366 -2.31 3.28 13.30
CA PHE A 366 -2.53 1.95 12.71
C PHE A 366 -2.24 1.95 11.20
N TYR A 367 -2.89 2.82 10.43
CA TYR A 367 -2.68 2.90 8.99
C TYR A 367 -1.24 3.30 8.64
N PHE A 368 -0.65 4.23 9.40
CA PHE A 368 0.74 4.65 9.20
C PHE A 368 1.72 3.48 9.34
N VAL A 369 1.61 2.69 10.42
CA VAL A 369 2.51 1.55 10.68
C VAL A 369 2.47 0.56 9.52
N PHE A 370 1.28 0.14 9.08
CA PHE A 370 1.15 -0.82 7.97
C PHE A 370 1.65 -0.25 6.65
N CYS A 371 1.25 0.98 6.29
CA CYS A 371 1.71 1.63 5.06
C CYS A 371 3.23 1.86 5.06
N PHE A 372 3.79 2.27 6.19
CA PHE A 372 5.23 2.47 6.36
C PHE A 372 6.02 1.17 6.18
N LEU A 373 5.55 0.08 6.80
CA LEU A 373 6.19 -1.23 6.64
C LEU A 373 6.16 -1.72 5.19
N MET A 374 5.03 -1.55 4.50
CA MET A 374 4.92 -1.88 3.08
C MET A 374 5.85 -1.02 2.21
N ALA A 375 5.90 0.29 2.45
CA ALA A 375 6.79 1.19 1.71
C ALA A 375 8.27 0.84 1.94
N ARG A 376 8.68 0.60 3.21
CA ARG A 376 10.05 0.20 3.54
C ARG A 376 10.45 -1.14 2.92
N TYR A 377 9.49 -2.05 2.78
CA TYR A 377 9.72 -3.30 2.08
C TYR A 377 9.96 -3.07 0.57
N ALA A 378 9.15 -2.21 -0.07
CA ALA A 378 9.34 -1.83 -1.47
C ALA A 378 10.72 -1.23 -1.73
N ASP A 379 11.14 -0.26 -0.90
CA ASP A 379 12.46 0.37 -0.98
C ASP A 379 13.60 -0.66 -0.91
N ARG A 380 13.47 -1.65 -0.01
CA ARG A 380 14.48 -2.71 0.14
C ARG A 380 14.58 -3.58 -1.11
N ILE A 381 13.45 -3.93 -1.71
CA ILE A 381 13.44 -4.71 -2.95
C ILE A 381 14.07 -3.91 -4.07
N GLU A 382 13.65 -2.66 -4.26
CA GLU A 382 14.19 -1.78 -5.29
C GLU A 382 15.71 -1.64 -5.18
N TYR A 383 16.21 -1.38 -3.97
CA TYR A 383 17.64 -1.29 -3.72
C TYR A 383 18.41 -2.58 -4.07
N ARG A 384 17.86 -3.75 -3.70
CA ARG A 384 18.48 -5.05 -4.05
C ARG A 384 18.46 -5.30 -5.57
N LEU A 385 17.38 -4.94 -6.26
CA LEU A 385 17.26 -5.10 -7.70
C LEU A 385 18.22 -4.19 -8.45
N ALA A 386 18.31 -2.91 -8.08
CA ALA A 386 19.23 -1.96 -8.66
C ALA A 386 20.71 -2.37 -8.46
N ARG A 387 21.03 -3.01 -7.33
CA ARG A 387 22.40 -3.51 -7.07
C ARG A 387 22.74 -4.75 -7.89
N ALA A 388 21.76 -5.61 -8.19
CA ALA A 388 21.96 -6.78 -9.03
C ALA A 388 22.21 -6.43 -10.50
N ASP A 389 21.62 -5.33 -10.99
CA ASP A 389 21.79 -4.86 -12.38
C ASP A 389 23.11 -4.14 -12.62
N ARG A 390 23.83 -3.74 -11.55
CA ARG A 390 25.16 -3.10 -11.63
C ARG A 390 26.32 -4.11 -11.60
N ARG A 391 26.05 -5.38 -11.40
CA ARG A 391 27.01 -6.49 -11.44
C ARG A 391 26.90 -7.27 -12.73
#